data_3f7c07f88c4bd31de865b81a5d670099
#
_entry.id   3f7c07f88c4bd31de865b81a5d670099
#
_cell.length_a   1.000
_cell.length_b   1.000
_cell.length_c   1.000
_cell.angle_alpha   90.00
_cell.angle_beta   90.00
_cell.angle_gamma   90.00
#
_symmetry.space_group_name_H-M   'P 1'
#
loop_
_entity.id
_entity.type
_entity.pdbx_description
1 polymer ?
#
loop_
_entity_poly.entity_id
_entity_poly.type
_entity_poly.pdbx_seq_one_letter_code
_entity_poly.pdbx_strand_id
1 'polypeptide(L)'
;MGERGPVAHAVAATLGALDLPASDAGIAALTIAYAAEIDAAAERGERFDRLLSRLSREHEPDIYDALVTAHGLLGVRATLDKLGGRLQTGLDSLRATPRARPMLPPRAPAGSPLGRLRLAAGTDVEG
;
A
#
# COMPACT_ATOMS: atom_id res chain seq x y z
N MET A 1 16.20 -4.58 -13.94
CA MET A 1 15.19 -3.86 -13.15
C MET A 1 13.82 -4.35 -13.56
N GLY A 2 13.14 -4.97 -12.65
CA GLY A 2 11.84 -5.51 -12.94
C GLY A 2 10.73 -4.47 -12.89
N GLU A 3 9.60 -4.82 -13.46
CA GLU A 3 8.41 -4.04 -13.31
C GLU A 3 7.97 -4.04 -11.84
N ARG A 4 7.23 -3.02 -11.45
CA ARG A 4 6.64 -3.01 -10.12
C ARG A 4 5.64 -4.15 -10.01
N GLY A 5 5.60 -4.78 -8.84
CA GLY A 5 4.58 -5.76 -8.55
C GLY A 5 3.21 -5.11 -8.39
N PRO A 6 2.16 -5.93 -8.23
CA PRO A 6 0.79 -5.41 -8.24
C PRO A 6 0.50 -4.41 -7.13
N VAL A 7 1.00 -4.63 -5.92
CA VAL A 7 0.75 -3.70 -4.82
C VAL A 7 1.48 -2.38 -5.05
N ALA A 8 2.77 -2.46 -5.39
CA ALA A 8 3.56 -1.25 -5.65
C ALA A 8 3.00 -0.47 -6.84
N HIS A 9 2.54 -1.19 -7.87
CA HIS A 9 1.92 -0.54 -9.04
C HIS A 9 0.65 0.20 -8.65
N ALA A 10 -0.22 -0.45 -7.88
CA ALA A 10 -1.47 0.17 -7.43
C ALA A 10 -1.22 1.38 -6.54
N VAL A 11 -0.27 1.28 -5.62
CA VAL A 11 0.10 2.39 -4.74
C VAL A 11 0.66 3.55 -5.56
N ALA A 12 1.58 3.26 -6.48
CA ALA A 12 2.17 4.31 -7.34
C ALA A 12 1.11 5.00 -8.19
N ALA A 13 0.16 4.24 -8.73
CA ALA A 13 -0.93 4.81 -9.52
C ALA A 13 -1.83 5.71 -8.67
N THR A 14 -2.16 5.27 -7.46
CA THR A 14 -2.96 6.07 -6.53
C THR A 14 -2.26 7.37 -6.17
N LEU A 15 -0.98 7.29 -5.82
CA LEU A 15 -0.21 8.48 -5.46
C LEU A 15 -0.01 9.42 -6.64
N GLY A 16 0.14 8.84 -7.85
CA GLY A 16 0.28 9.63 -9.06
C GLY A 16 -0.99 10.37 -9.45
N ALA A 17 -2.15 9.87 -9.03
CA ALA A 17 -3.43 10.52 -9.27
C ALA A 17 -3.69 11.67 -8.28
N LEU A 18 -2.92 11.73 -7.19
CA LEU A 18 -3.00 12.82 -6.22
C LEU A 18 -1.98 13.89 -6.58
N ASP A 19 -2.36 15.12 -6.41
CA ASP A 19 -1.44 16.24 -6.63
C ASP A 19 -0.68 16.51 -5.33
N LEU A 20 0.33 15.69 -5.08
CA LEU A 20 1.10 15.76 -3.84
C LEU A 20 2.12 16.89 -3.90
N PRO A 21 2.26 17.66 -2.82
CA PRO A 21 3.31 18.68 -2.75
C PRO A 21 4.70 18.02 -2.72
N ALA A 22 5.72 18.77 -3.14
CA ALA A 22 7.10 18.28 -3.17
C ALA A 22 7.59 17.83 -1.79
N SER A 23 7.07 18.44 -0.72
CA SER A 23 7.41 18.07 0.65
C SER A 23 7.03 16.64 0.99
N ASP A 24 6.05 16.05 0.27
CA ASP A 24 5.59 14.69 0.52
C ASP A 24 6.35 13.64 -0.29
N ALA A 25 7.30 14.04 -1.12
CA ALA A 25 8.02 13.12 -2.01
C ALA A 25 8.72 12.00 -1.26
N GLY A 26 9.31 12.30 -0.09
CA GLY A 26 9.99 11.30 0.72
C GLY A 26 9.05 10.25 1.26
N ILE A 27 7.90 10.69 1.78
CA ILE A 27 6.90 9.78 2.32
C ILE A 27 6.31 8.94 1.19
N ALA A 28 6.06 9.54 0.04
CA ALA A 28 5.55 8.83 -1.13
C ALA A 28 6.52 7.74 -1.58
N ALA A 29 7.81 8.04 -1.67
CA ALA A 29 8.83 7.07 -2.04
C ALA A 29 8.91 5.92 -1.04
N LEU A 30 8.86 6.23 0.26
CA LEU A 30 8.90 5.22 1.31
C LEU A 30 7.67 4.32 1.27
N THR A 31 6.50 4.90 1.03
CA THR A 31 5.24 4.17 0.91
C THR A 31 5.29 3.18 -0.25
N ILE A 32 5.81 3.61 -1.40
CA ILE A 32 5.99 2.73 -2.56
C ILE A 32 7.01 1.61 -2.23
N ALA A 33 8.07 1.94 -1.49
CA ALA A 33 9.06 0.93 -1.09
C ALA A 33 8.46 -0.14 -0.19
N TYR A 34 7.59 0.22 0.74
CA TYR A 34 6.88 -0.76 1.56
C TYR A 34 6.00 -1.66 0.70
N ALA A 35 5.29 -1.09 -0.26
CA ALA A 35 4.46 -1.86 -1.19
C ALA A 35 5.29 -2.83 -2.02
N ALA A 36 6.46 -2.38 -2.49
CA ALA A 36 7.37 -3.23 -3.25
C ALA A 36 7.91 -4.38 -2.40
N GLU A 37 8.15 -4.16 -1.12
CA GLU A 37 8.60 -5.24 -0.23
C GLU A 37 7.50 -6.28 -0.01
N ILE A 38 6.25 -5.84 0.07
CA ILE A 38 5.11 -6.76 0.16
C ILE A 38 5.03 -7.62 -1.10
N ASP A 39 5.21 -7.02 -2.29
CA ASP A 39 5.24 -7.77 -3.55
C ASP A 39 6.39 -8.78 -3.59
N ALA A 40 7.57 -8.37 -3.12
CA ALA A 40 8.74 -9.25 -3.06
C ALA A 40 8.50 -10.43 -2.11
N ALA A 41 7.81 -10.19 -0.99
CA ALA A 41 7.46 -11.25 -0.05
C ALA A 41 6.47 -12.24 -0.66
N ALA A 42 5.54 -11.76 -1.48
CA ALA A 42 4.60 -12.63 -2.18
C ALA A 42 5.35 -13.54 -3.17
N GLU A 43 6.31 -12.99 -3.92
CA GLU A 43 7.13 -13.79 -4.82
C GLU A 43 7.98 -14.83 -4.07
N ARG A 44 8.54 -14.45 -2.92
CA ARG A 44 9.28 -15.41 -2.09
C ARG A 44 8.37 -16.54 -1.63
N GLY A 45 7.14 -16.21 -1.25
CA GLY A 45 6.16 -17.21 -0.84
C GLY A 45 5.88 -18.22 -1.93
N GLU A 46 5.71 -17.75 -3.17
CA GLU A 46 5.51 -18.64 -4.31
C GLU A 46 6.71 -19.56 -4.55
N ARG A 47 7.93 -19.05 -4.38
CA ARG A 47 9.13 -19.88 -4.51
C ARG A 47 9.21 -20.94 -3.42
N PHE A 48 8.88 -20.57 -2.18
CA PHE A 48 8.84 -21.55 -1.10
C PHE A 48 7.80 -22.63 -1.37
N ASP A 49 6.62 -22.27 -1.85
CA ASP A 49 5.57 -23.24 -2.18
C ASP A 49 6.06 -24.21 -3.27
N ARG A 50 6.72 -23.70 -4.31
CA ARG A 50 7.25 -24.55 -5.36
C ARG A 50 8.34 -25.50 -4.85
N LEU A 51 9.22 -25.02 -3.96
CA LEU A 51 10.25 -25.85 -3.37
C LEU A 51 9.65 -26.93 -2.47
N LEU A 52 8.69 -26.55 -1.63
CA LEU A 52 8.02 -27.49 -0.74
C LEU A 52 7.27 -28.57 -1.50
N SER A 53 6.67 -28.23 -2.66
CA SER A 53 5.97 -29.21 -3.48
C SER A 53 6.88 -30.27 -4.08
N ARG A 54 8.18 -29.97 -4.19
CA ARG A 54 9.20 -30.90 -4.73
C ARG A 54 9.86 -31.74 -3.67
N LEU A 55 9.71 -31.39 -2.39
CA LEU A 55 10.33 -32.08 -1.29
C LEU A 55 9.39 -33.09 -0.68
N SER A 56 9.95 -34.19 -0.16
CA SER A 56 9.20 -35.16 0.62
C SER A 56 9.51 -34.97 2.09
N ARG A 57 8.48 -34.77 2.87
CA ARG A 57 8.63 -34.65 4.32
C ARG A 57 9.18 -35.94 4.92
N GLU A 58 8.87 -37.09 4.32
CA GLU A 58 9.35 -38.38 4.79
C GLU A 58 10.82 -38.60 4.50
N HIS A 59 11.29 -38.16 3.33
CA HIS A 59 12.65 -38.41 2.87
C HIS A 59 13.62 -37.31 3.27
N GLU A 60 13.13 -36.08 3.43
CA GLU A 60 13.96 -34.90 3.68
C GLU A 60 13.33 -34.04 4.77
N PRO A 61 13.11 -34.61 5.99
CA PRO A 61 12.36 -33.88 7.01
C PRO A 61 13.05 -32.60 7.49
N ASP A 62 14.37 -32.62 7.59
CA ASP A 62 15.09 -31.45 8.11
C ASP A 62 15.02 -30.27 7.14
N ILE A 63 15.18 -30.56 5.85
CA ILE A 63 15.10 -29.52 4.81
C ILE A 63 13.67 -29.02 4.71
N TYR A 64 12.69 -29.92 4.73
CA TYR A 64 11.28 -29.57 4.66
C TYR A 64 10.90 -28.64 5.82
N ASP A 65 11.27 -29.02 7.03
CA ASP A 65 10.93 -28.24 8.22
C ASP A 65 11.62 -26.88 8.24
N ALA A 66 12.88 -26.83 7.75
CA ALA A 66 13.61 -25.57 7.64
C ALA A 66 12.93 -24.62 6.65
N LEU A 67 12.45 -25.15 5.53
CA LEU A 67 11.74 -24.35 4.53
C LEU A 67 10.39 -23.88 5.03
N VAL A 68 9.66 -24.71 5.76
CA VAL A 68 8.38 -24.29 6.37
C VAL A 68 8.62 -23.14 7.35
N THR A 69 9.65 -23.26 8.18
CA THR A 69 10.01 -22.20 9.13
C THR A 69 10.39 -20.91 8.41
N ALA A 70 11.23 -21.01 7.37
CA ALA A 70 11.64 -19.85 6.58
C ALA A 70 10.45 -19.19 5.88
N HIS A 71 9.53 -19.99 5.34
CA HIS A 71 8.33 -19.48 4.70
C HIS A 71 7.48 -18.68 5.70
N GLY A 72 7.36 -19.19 6.94
CA GLY A 72 6.62 -18.49 7.98
C GLY A 72 7.25 -17.14 8.37
N LEU A 73 8.58 -17.05 8.33
CA LEU A 73 9.30 -15.83 8.71
C LEU A 73 9.44 -14.82 7.57
N LEU A 74 9.52 -15.29 6.33
CA LEU A 74 9.85 -14.46 5.17
C LEU A 74 8.70 -14.30 4.18
N GLY A 75 7.59 -14.96 4.43
CA GLY A 75 6.45 -14.93 3.53
C GLY A 75 5.63 -13.64 3.63
N VAL A 76 4.64 -13.54 2.75
CA VAL A 76 3.82 -12.34 2.64
C VAL A 76 3.08 -12.02 3.93
N ARG A 77 2.64 -13.04 4.66
CA ARG A 77 1.90 -12.82 5.91
C ARG A 77 2.75 -12.14 6.97
N ALA A 78 3.98 -12.63 7.17
CA ALA A 78 4.91 -12.02 8.12
C ALA A 78 5.26 -10.59 7.69
N THR A 79 5.43 -10.37 6.40
CA THR A 79 5.72 -9.04 5.85
C THR A 79 4.54 -8.09 6.05
N LEU A 80 3.32 -8.57 5.84
CA LEU A 80 2.13 -7.76 6.08
C LEU A 80 1.98 -7.39 7.56
N ASP A 81 2.31 -8.32 8.46
CA ASP A 81 2.29 -8.04 9.90
C ASP A 81 3.27 -6.92 10.26
N LYS A 82 4.42 -6.87 9.59
CA LYS A 82 5.44 -5.87 9.88
C LYS A 82 5.21 -4.55 9.14
N LEU A 83 4.84 -4.62 7.88
CA LEU A 83 4.81 -3.45 7.00
C LEU A 83 3.43 -2.97 6.62
N GLY A 84 2.39 -3.82 6.78
CA GLY A 84 1.04 -3.45 6.40
C GLY A 84 0.56 -2.19 7.11
N GLY A 85 0.81 -2.11 8.43
CA GLY A 85 0.47 -0.94 9.21
C GLY A 85 1.25 0.30 8.78
N ARG A 86 2.52 0.13 8.44
CA ARG A 86 3.34 1.25 7.97
C ARG A 86 2.89 1.74 6.61
N LEU A 87 2.54 0.82 5.73
CA LEU A 87 1.98 1.18 4.42
C LEU A 87 0.67 1.95 4.60
N GLN A 88 -0.21 1.45 5.45
CA GLN A 88 -1.48 2.11 5.75
C GLN A 88 -1.26 3.52 6.30
N THR A 89 -0.34 3.65 7.26
CA THR A 89 0.02 4.94 7.84
C THR A 89 0.56 5.89 6.78
N GLY A 90 1.42 5.39 5.89
CA GLY A 90 1.95 6.22 4.80
C GLY A 90 0.85 6.71 3.87
N LEU A 91 -0.04 5.81 3.48
CA LEU A 91 -1.16 6.18 2.63
C LEU A 91 -2.09 7.19 3.31
N ASP A 92 -2.36 7.00 4.59
CA ASP A 92 -3.20 7.94 5.35
C ASP A 92 -2.52 9.31 5.46
N SER A 93 -1.20 9.34 5.69
CA SER A 93 -0.44 10.59 5.76
C SER A 93 -0.49 11.35 4.45
N LEU A 94 -0.54 10.63 3.33
CA LEU A 94 -0.62 11.23 2.00
C LEU A 94 -2.07 11.45 1.56
N ARG A 95 -3.04 11.15 2.42
CA ARG A 95 -4.47 11.29 2.15
C ARG A 95 -4.92 10.46 0.95
N ALA A 96 -4.29 9.31 0.78
CA ALA A 96 -4.55 8.41 -0.33
C ALA A 96 -5.67 7.42 -0.05
N THR A 97 -6.20 7.40 1.18
CA THR A 97 -7.25 6.45 1.55
C THR A 97 -8.58 7.15 1.76
N PRO A 98 -9.71 6.47 1.53
CA PRO A 98 -11.02 7.03 1.84
C PRO A 98 -11.19 7.38 3.31
N ARG A 99 -10.47 6.68 4.19
CA ARG A 99 -10.51 6.93 5.63
C ARG A 99 -9.93 8.30 5.98
N ALA A 100 -8.82 8.66 5.34
CA ALA A 100 -8.15 9.92 5.62
C ALA A 100 -8.83 11.11 4.97
N ARG A 101 -9.34 10.92 3.75
CA ARG A 101 -9.96 12.01 2.99
C ARG A 101 -11.16 12.66 3.64
N PRO A 102 -12.11 11.93 4.25
CA PRO A 102 -13.27 12.57 4.89
C PRO A 102 -12.93 13.41 6.11
N MET A 103 -11.73 13.28 6.64
CA MET A 103 -11.29 14.08 7.78
C MET A 103 -10.92 15.52 7.39
N LEU A 104 -10.86 15.78 6.11
CA LEU A 104 -10.53 17.10 5.58
C LEU A 104 -11.80 17.81 5.16
N PRO A 105 -11.83 19.16 5.25
CA PRO A 105 -12.91 19.92 4.65
C PRO A 105 -12.98 19.56 3.17
N PRO A 106 -14.15 19.20 2.65
CA PRO A 106 -14.24 18.87 1.23
C PRO A 106 -13.83 20.06 0.40
N ARG A 107 -13.00 19.81 -0.58
CA ARG A 107 -12.62 20.83 -1.55
C ARG A 107 -13.42 20.57 -2.82
N ALA A 108 -14.60 21.13 -2.89
CA ALA A 108 -15.39 21.01 -4.09
C ALA A 108 -14.83 21.92 -5.18
N PRO A 109 -14.78 21.43 -6.43
CA PRO A 109 -14.39 22.31 -7.55
C PRO A 109 -15.31 23.53 -7.62
N ALA A 110 -14.75 24.66 -7.98
CA ALA A 110 -15.52 25.90 -8.03
C ALA A 110 -16.71 25.82 -8.98
N GLY A 111 -16.61 25.02 -10.03
CA GLY A 111 -17.69 24.84 -10.98
C GLY A 111 -18.79 23.88 -10.54
N SER A 112 -18.60 23.15 -9.44
CA SER A 112 -19.60 22.20 -8.97
C SER A 112 -20.72 22.92 -8.23
N PRO A 113 -21.95 22.35 -8.23
CA PRO A 113 -23.03 22.92 -7.45
C PRO A 113 -22.69 23.04 -5.97
N LEU A 114 -22.02 22.03 -5.42
CA LEU A 114 -21.61 22.05 -4.03
C LEU A 114 -20.58 23.15 -3.76
N GLY A 115 -19.65 23.35 -4.66
CA GLY A 115 -18.67 24.41 -4.55
C GLY A 115 -19.34 25.79 -4.57
N ARG A 116 -20.31 25.99 -5.46
CA ARG A 116 -21.04 27.25 -5.54
C ARG A 116 -21.85 27.50 -4.28
N LEU A 117 -22.53 26.49 -3.78
CA LEU A 117 -23.29 26.62 -2.53
C LEU A 117 -22.38 26.99 -1.37
N ARG A 118 -21.21 26.37 -1.30
CA ARG A 118 -20.27 26.64 -0.24
C ARG A 118 -19.72 28.06 -0.29
N LEU A 119 -19.41 28.52 -1.50
CA LEU A 119 -18.94 29.89 -1.69
C LEU A 119 -20.03 30.89 -1.30
N ALA A 120 -21.25 30.64 -1.74
CA ALA A 120 -22.37 31.51 -1.41
C ALA A 120 -22.63 31.57 0.11
N ALA A 121 -22.59 30.41 0.78
CA ALA A 121 -22.79 30.36 2.23
C ALA A 121 -21.64 31.02 3.00
N GLY A 122 -20.42 30.94 2.44
CA GLY A 122 -19.26 31.55 3.08
C GLY A 122 -19.15 33.04 2.86
N THR A 123 -19.79 33.55 1.83
CA THR A 123 -19.71 34.94 1.52
C THR A 123 -20.92 35.70 2.04
N ASP A 124 -21.94 35.07 2.31
CA ASP A 124 -23.04 35.53 2.61
C ASP A 124 -23.77 35.08 3.24
N VAL A 125 -24.02 34.84 3.10
CA VAL A 125 -24.46 34.17 3.08
C VAL A 125 -25.37 34.02 2.60
N GLU A 126 -25.70 34.00 2.23
CA GLU A 126 -26.31 33.55 1.64
C GLU A 126 -26.28 33.06 1.08
N GLY A 127 -26.16 32.96 1.37
CA GLY A 127 -26.12 32.21 0.72
C GLY A 127 -25.56 31.55 0.25
#